data_d35598392d745ca38783211e007afe0d
#
_entry.id   d35598392d745ca38783211e007afe0d
#
_cell.length_a   1.000
_cell.length_b   1.000
_cell.length_c   1.000
_cell.angle_alpha   90.00
_cell.angle_beta   90.00
_cell.angle_gamma   90.00
#
_symmetry.space_group_name_H-M   'P 1'
#
loop_
_entity.id
_entity.type
_entity.pdbx_description
1 polymer ?
#
loop_
_entity_poly.entity_id
_entity_poly.type
_entity_poly.pdbx_seq_one_letter_code
_entity_poly.pdbx_strand_id
1 'polypeptide(L)'
;MAKQDLLLELREGRPLALRQQTALTLQLSFPAILAQISSIVMQYIDAAMVGQLGRDASAAIGLVASSTWLFGGLCRALVVGFSVMVAQRIGAGEEKDARNLVKQGLCAGFAFGLLIAAVGGAIASGLPHWLHADSSICPGASSYFLIFALSLPFVQLNRLAVGLLQAGGNMRTPSILLVLMCGLDVVFNSLLIFPTRQLGVFTLPGADLGVTGAALGTALSETVVAIILCICLLRSPMLGLRKGERLRFVPVQLRRAVRLGAPVAIEQAVMSSAQVVTTRIIAPLGTVAIAANSFAVTAEALCYMPGYGVQSAAVTLIGQSVGAKRKDLVTRLGWVTVLLGMGVMLVASALMYALAPWIIGMLSPDRQVVLLGTQVLRIVVFSEPLFGASIVTAGVFQGAGSSLLSSVLNFVSMWGVRITLTLLLVPHWGLRGAWIAMCIELCFRGSLFLFFLWRKRWLPRELV
;
A
#
# COMPACT_ATOMS: atom_id res chain seq x y z
N MET A 1 -7.07 -29.07 20.67
CA MET A 1 -8.23 -28.47 19.97
C MET A 1 -7.80 -28.22 18.53
N ALA A 2 -8.37 -28.94 17.56
CA ALA A 2 -8.11 -28.72 16.15
C ALA A 2 -8.45 -27.26 15.82
N LYS A 3 -7.55 -26.57 15.12
CA LYS A 3 -7.82 -25.22 14.60
C LYS A 3 -9.03 -25.34 13.69
N GLN A 4 -10.21 -24.96 14.18
CA GLN A 4 -11.41 -24.82 13.35
C GLN A 4 -11.03 -23.83 12.25
N ASP A 5 -11.16 -24.26 11.01
CA ASP A 5 -10.92 -23.37 9.87
C ASP A 5 -12.16 -22.48 9.73
N LEU A 6 -12.18 -21.37 10.49
CA LEU A 6 -13.29 -20.42 10.52
C LEU A 6 -13.64 -19.86 9.13
N LEU A 7 -12.66 -19.83 8.22
CA LEU A 7 -12.91 -19.46 6.83
C LEU A 7 -13.72 -20.54 6.10
N LEU A 8 -13.50 -21.81 6.41
CA LEU A 8 -14.27 -22.91 5.84
C LEU A 8 -15.73 -22.83 6.34
N GLU A 9 -15.94 -22.60 7.64
CA GLU A 9 -17.27 -22.41 8.21
C GLU A 9 -18.03 -21.24 7.56
N LEU A 10 -17.31 -20.11 7.28
CA LEU A 10 -17.89 -18.97 6.56
C LEU A 10 -18.37 -19.38 5.17
N ARG A 11 -17.58 -20.17 4.42
CA ARG A 11 -17.90 -20.64 3.06
C ARG A 11 -19.01 -21.68 3.05
N GLU A 12 -19.05 -22.57 4.05
CA GLU A 12 -20.10 -23.59 4.22
C GLU A 12 -21.44 -23.01 4.70
N GLY A 13 -21.49 -21.71 4.94
CA GLY A 13 -22.72 -21.03 5.35
C GLY A 13 -23.08 -21.21 6.83
N ARG A 14 -22.17 -21.74 7.66
CA ARG A 14 -22.42 -21.89 9.09
C ARG A 14 -22.50 -20.54 9.79
N PRO A 15 -23.38 -20.40 10.81
CA PRO A 15 -23.46 -19.14 11.58
C PRO A 15 -22.19 -18.97 12.42
N LEU A 16 -21.51 -17.82 12.26
CA LEU A 16 -20.36 -17.44 13.07
C LEU A 16 -20.81 -16.55 14.22
N ALA A 17 -20.46 -16.92 15.46
CA ALA A 17 -20.64 -16.05 16.61
C ALA A 17 -19.73 -14.81 16.52
N LEU A 18 -20.08 -13.71 17.17
CA LEU A 18 -19.29 -12.46 17.14
C LEU A 18 -17.83 -12.70 17.54
N ARG A 19 -17.57 -13.51 18.58
CA ARG A 19 -16.23 -13.88 19.02
C ARG A 19 -15.43 -14.60 17.92
N GLN A 20 -16.08 -15.46 17.15
CA GLN A 20 -15.45 -16.15 16.02
C GLN A 20 -15.15 -15.20 14.85
N GLN A 21 -16.06 -14.25 14.58
CA GLN A 21 -15.86 -13.21 13.57
C GLN A 21 -14.67 -12.32 13.91
N THR A 22 -14.56 -11.88 15.16
CA THR A 22 -13.42 -11.09 15.65
C THR A 22 -12.12 -11.89 15.60
N ALA A 23 -12.13 -13.16 16.04
CA ALA A 23 -10.97 -14.03 15.99
C ALA A 23 -10.49 -14.27 14.54
N LEU A 24 -11.42 -14.49 13.61
CA LEU A 24 -11.10 -14.64 12.19
C LEU A 24 -10.49 -13.36 11.60
N THR A 25 -11.07 -12.20 11.92
CA THR A 25 -10.56 -10.91 11.47
C THR A 25 -9.14 -10.68 11.99
N LEU A 26 -8.89 -10.92 13.28
CA LEU A 26 -7.54 -10.81 13.88
C LEU A 26 -6.55 -11.78 13.25
N GLN A 27 -6.97 -13.04 13.03
CA GLN A 27 -6.11 -14.06 12.43
C GLN A 27 -5.64 -13.68 11.02
N LEU A 28 -6.48 -13.02 10.25
CA LEU A 28 -6.13 -12.55 8.90
C LEU A 28 -5.39 -11.20 8.94
N SER A 29 -5.76 -10.30 9.83
CA SER A 29 -5.16 -8.97 9.90
C SER A 29 -3.73 -8.99 10.44
N PHE A 30 -3.44 -9.81 11.47
CA PHE A 30 -2.15 -9.79 12.16
C PHE A 30 -0.94 -10.05 11.23
N PRO A 31 -0.93 -11.11 10.38
CA PRO A 31 0.17 -11.29 9.44
C PRO A 31 0.29 -10.14 8.43
N ALA A 32 -0.83 -9.62 7.95
CA ALA A 32 -0.84 -8.51 7.01
C ALA A 32 -0.31 -7.21 7.62
N ILE A 33 -0.62 -6.93 8.89
CA ILE A 33 -0.07 -5.80 9.65
C ILE A 33 1.45 -5.91 9.76
N LEU A 34 1.97 -7.08 10.11
CA LEU A 34 3.42 -7.32 10.21
C LEU A 34 4.12 -7.07 8.87
N ALA A 35 3.53 -7.52 7.76
CA ALA A 35 4.07 -7.27 6.42
C ALA A 35 4.11 -5.77 6.09
N GLN A 36 3.07 -5.01 6.45
CA GLN A 36 3.05 -3.57 6.22
C GLN A 36 4.09 -2.82 7.05
N ILE A 37 4.24 -3.19 8.32
CA ILE A 37 5.28 -2.61 9.19
C ILE A 37 6.68 -2.91 8.61
N SER A 38 6.93 -4.15 8.19
CA SER A 38 8.21 -4.54 7.60
C SER A 38 8.54 -3.74 6.34
N SER A 39 7.54 -3.48 5.47
CA SER A 39 7.73 -2.67 4.27
C SER A 39 8.15 -1.23 4.59
N ILE A 40 7.65 -0.64 5.69
CA ILE A 40 8.08 0.69 6.12
C ILE A 40 9.50 0.66 6.68
N VAL A 41 9.80 -0.33 7.53
CA VAL A 41 11.15 -0.50 8.08
C VAL A 41 12.17 -0.63 6.95
N MET A 42 11.84 -1.39 5.88
CA MET A 42 12.65 -1.48 4.68
C MET A 42 12.89 -0.10 4.06
N GLN A 43 11.84 0.69 3.81
CA GLN A 43 11.96 2.03 3.23
C GLN A 43 12.86 2.96 4.07
N TYR A 44 12.81 2.86 5.40
CA TYR A 44 13.71 3.61 6.28
C TYR A 44 15.16 3.17 6.16
N ILE A 45 15.40 1.86 6.09
CA ILE A 45 16.75 1.31 5.93
C ILE A 45 17.33 1.74 4.58
N ASP A 46 16.56 1.65 3.50
CA ASP A 46 16.96 2.09 2.16
C ASP A 46 17.33 3.56 2.14
N ALA A 47 16.46 4.41 2.71
CA ALA A 47 16.74 5.84 2.81
C ALA A 47 18.01 6.13 3.62
N ALA A 48 18.27 5.38 4.69
CA ALA A 48 19.48 5.52 5.50
C ALA A 48 20.73 5.05 4.73
N MET A 49 20.64 3.95 3.96
CA MET A 49 21.76 3.44 3.15
C MET A 49 22.10 4.40 2.01
N VAL A 50 21.10 4.91 1.30
CA VAL A 50 21.28 5.92 0.23
C VAL A 50 21.79 7.23 0.80
N GLY A 51 21.33 7.64 1.97
CA GLY A 51 21.81 8.85 2.66
C GLY A 51 23.32 8.85 2.93
N GLN A 52 23.93 7.67 3.10
CA GLN A 52 25.39 7.54 3.26
C GLN A 52 26.17 7.83 1.97
N LEU A 53 25.55 7.76 0.79
CA LEU A 53 26.16 8.09 -0.49
C LEU A 53 26.29 9.61 -0.73
N GLY A 54 25.64 10.43 0.12
CA GLY A 54 25.71 11.87 0.04
C GLY A 54 24.43 12.53 -0.50
N ARG A 55 24.50 13.85 -0.64
CA ARG A 55 23.37 14.71 -1.00
C ARG A 55 22.83 14.44 -2.42
N ASP A 56 23.74 14.29 -3.38
CA ASP A 56 23.38 14.12 -4.78
C ASP A 56 22.65 12.80 -5.04
N ALA A 57 23.07 11.71 -4.37
CA ALA A 57 22.40 10.41 -4.43
C ALA A 57 20.98 10.49 -3.85
N SER A 58 20.82 11.10 -2.69
CA SER A 58 19.50 11.28 -2.06
C SER A 58 18.61 12.20 -2.89
N ALA A 59 19.18 13.26 -3.49
CA ALA A 59 18.45 14.17 -4.38
C ALA A 59 17.98 13.46 -5.66
N ALA A 60 18.83 12.62 -6.27
CA ALA A 60 18.50 11.86 -7.47
C ALA A 60 17.29 10.94 -7.25
N ILE A 61 17.27 10.17 -6.14
CA ILE A 61 16.16 9.27 -5.81
C ILE A 61 14.92 10.07 -5.41
N GLY A 62 15.07 11.12 -4.59
CA GLY A 62 13.97 11.98 -4.18
C GLY A 62 13.25 12.65 -5.35
N LEU A 63 14.00 13.04 -6.39
CA LEU A 63 13.46 13.66 -7.60
C LEU A 63 12.45 12.75 -8.31
N VAL A 64 12.76 11.47 -8.46
CA VAL A 64 11.90 10.50 -9.19
C VAL A 64 10.90 9.79 -8.29
N ALA A 65 10.92 10.05 -6.98
CA ALA A 65 10.06 9.36 -6.01
C ALA A 65 8.57 9.51 -6.32
N SER A 66 8.09 10.70 -6.69
CA SER A 66 6.69 10.92 -7.05
C SER A 66 6.27 10.10 -8.27
N SER A 67 7.17 9.95 -9.25
CA SER A 67 6.93 9.13 -10.44
C SER A 67 6.91 7.65 -10.09
N THR A 68 7.82 7.15 -9.26
CA THR A 68 7.82 5.74 -8.82
C THR A 68 6.57 5.41 -8.01
N TRP A 69 6.09 6.33 -7.17
CA TRP A 69 4.82 6.18 -6.45
C TRP A 69 3.61 6.11 -7.38
N LEU A 70 3.59 6.94 -8.44
CA LEU A 70 2.51 6.92 -9.43
C LEU A 70 2.46 5.57 -10.15
N PHE A 71 3.60 5.10 -10.68
CA PHE A 71 3.68 3.81 -11.38
C PHE A 71 3.34 2.64 -10.44
N GLY A 72 3.84 2.66 -9.21
CA GLY A 72 3.48 1.70 -8.17
C GLY A 72 1.99 1.71 -7.83
N GLY A 73 1.36 2.86 -7.81
CA GLY A 73 -0.08 3.00 -7.59
C GLY A 73 -0.93 2.43 -8.72
N LEU A 74 -0.50 2.61 -9.98
CA LEU A 74 -1.17 2.01 -11.14
C LEU A 74 -1.18 0.47 -11.07
N CYS A 75 -0.11 -0.14 -10.55
CA CYS A 75 -0.06 -1.58 -10.32
C CYS A 75 -1.17 -2.08 -9.40
N ARG A 76 -1.55 -1.31 -8.37
CA ARG A 76 -2.61 -1.69 -7.42
C ARG A 76 -3.98 -1.85 -8.06
N ALA A 77 -4.28 -1.08 -9.09
CA ALA A 77 -5.58 -1.10 -9.75
C ALA A 77 -5.96 -2.51 -10.25
N LEU A 78 -5.04 -3.14 -10.97
CA LEU A 78 -5.26 -4.49 -11.51
C LEU A 78 -5.33 -5.55 -10.41
N VAL A 79 -4.53 -5.38 -9.35
CA VAL A 79 -4.55 -6.28 -8.18
C VAL A 79 -5.93 -6.26 -7.52
N VAL A 80 -6.50 -5.08 -7.25
CA VAL A 80 -7.83 -4.96 -6.64
C VAL A 80 -8.90 -5.62 -7.52
N GLY A 81 -8.84 -5.39 -8.85
CA GLY A 81 -9.80 -5.99 -9.78
C GLY A 81 -9.83 -7.52 -9.70
N PHE A 82 -8.68 -8.16 -9.81
CA PHE A 82 -8.61 -9.63 -9.80
C PHE A 82 -8.79 -10.23 -8.41
N SER A 83 -8.21 -9.65 -7.35
CA SER A 83 -8.31 -10.19 -5.99
C SER A 83 -9.75 -10.19 -5.47
N VAL A 84 -10.51 -9.12 -5.73
CA VAL A 84 -11.93 -9.05 -5.37
C VAL A 84 -12.75 -10.12 -6.10
N MET A 85 -12.54 -10.26 -7.42
CA MET A 85 -13.25 -11.28 -8.21
C MET A 85 -12.93 -12.69 -7.74
N VAL A 86 -11.65 -12.99 -7.46
CA VAL A 86 -11.22 -14.29 -6.94
C VAL A 86 -11.82 -14.55 -5.56
N ALA A 87 -11.81 -13.58 -4.64
CA ALA A 87 -12.44 -13.73 -3.34
C ALA A 87 -13.94 -14.06 -3.45
N GLN A 88 -14.67 -13.36 -4.34
CA GLN A 88 -16.10 -13.61 -4.58
C GLN A 88 -16.35 -15.00 -5.16
N ARG A 89 -15.53 -15.48 -6.13
CA ARG A 89 -15.67 -16.83 -6.70
C ARG A 89 -15.37 -17.91 -5.68
N ILE A 90 -14.36 -17.72 -4.83
CA ILE A 90 -14.07 -18.65 -3.73
C ILE A 90 -15.25 -18.70 -2.75
N GLY A 91 -15.80 -17.54 -2.38
CA GLY A 91 -16.98 -17.49 -1.51
C GLY A 91 -18.21 -18.15 -2.09
N ALA A 92 -18.36 -18.14 -3.42
CA ALA A 92 -19.44 -18.83 -4.14
C ALA A 92 -19.21 -20.36 -4.31
N GLY A 93 -18.07 -20.88 -3.86
CA GLY A 93 -17.69 -22.28 -4.07
C GLY A 93 -17.22 -22.62 -5.50
N GLU A 94 -17.04 -21.59 -6.35
CA GLU A 94 -16.67 -21.72 -7.76
C GLU A 94 -15.14 -21.74 -7.94
N GLU A 95 -14.46 -22.72 -7.32
CA GLU A 95 -12.99 -22.80 -7.31
C GLU A 95 -12.37 -22.86 -8.72
N LYS A 96 -13.03 -23.56 -9.67
CA LYS A 96 -12.54 -23.69 -11.05
C LYS A 96 -12.49 -22.33 -11.74
N ASP A 97 -13.50 -21.50 -11.55
CA ASP A 97 -13.55 -20.15 -12.08
C ASP A 97 -12.53 -19.24 -11.38
N ALA A 98 -12.36 -19.40 -10.06
CA ALA A 98 -11.33 -18.70 -9.32
C ALA A 98 -9.92 -19.01 -9.86
N ARG A 99 -9.59 -20.29 -10.13
CA ARG A 99 -8.32 -20.71 -10.75
C ARG A 99 -8.14 -20.13 -12.15
N ASN A 100 -9.20 -20.09 -12.94
CA ASN A 100 -9.12 -19.46 -14.27
C ASN A 100 -8.85 -17.93 -14.17
N LEU A 101 -9.49 -17.26 -13.21
CA LEU A 101 -9.20 -15.84 -12.92
C LEU A 101 -7.77 -15.60 -12.46
N VAL A 102 -7.20 -16.51 -11.66
CA VAL A 102 -5.78 -16.43 -11.27
C VAL A 102 -4.87 -16.50 -12.51
N LYS A 103 -5.11 -17.45 -13.41
CA LYS A 103 -4.34 -17.58 -14.67
C LYS A 103 -4.45 -16.34 -15.54
N GLN A 104 -5.68 -15.84 -15.75
CA GLN A 104 -5.91 -14.60 -16.50
C GLN A 104 -5.26 -13.39 -15.83
N GLY A 105 -5.36 -13.30 -14.50
CA GLY A 105 -4.76 -12.23 -13.72
C GLY A 105 -3.24 -12.20 -13.85
N LEU A 106 -2.56 -13.34 -13.76
CA LEU A 106 -1.12 -13.43 -13.93
C LEU A 106 -0.69 -13.01 -15.34
N CYS A 107 -1.37 -13.50 -16.39
CA CYS A 107 -1.08 -13.10 -17.76
C CYS A 107 -1.35 -11.62 -18.01
N ALA A 108 -2.51 -11.13 -17.60
CA ALA A 108 -2.89 -9.72 -17.75
C ALA A 108 -1.99 -8.79 -16.92
N GLY A 109 -1.63 -9.23 -15.69
CA GLY A 109 -0.72 -8.49 -14.81
C GLY A 109 0.67 -8.39 -15.41
N PHE A 110 1.22 -9.47 -15.92
CA PHE A 110 2.53 -9.45 -16.57
C PHE A 110 2.54 -8.58 -17.83
N ALA A 111 1.52 -8.71 -18.70
CA ALA A 111 1.37 -7.88 -19.89
C ALA A 111 1.22 -6.40 -19.55
N PHE A 112 0.43 -6.06 -18.52
CA PHE A 112 0.30 -4.69 -18.02
C PHE A 112 1.60 -4.18 -17.42
N GLY A 113 2.32 -5.01 -16.66
CA GLY A 113 3.64 -4.69 -16.12
C GLY A 113 4.65 -4.38 -17.24
N LEU A 114 4.65 -5.17 -18.33
CA LEU A 114 5.48 -4.90 -19.50
C LEU A 114 5.10 -3.59 -20.19
N LEU A 115 3.81 -3.31 -20.33
CA LEU A 115 3.32 -2.05 -20.92
C LEU A 115 3.81 -0.83 -20.13
N ILE A 116 3.62 -0.84 -18.81
CA ILE A 116 4.07 0.29 -17.98
C ILE A 116 5.59 0.36 -17.86
N ALA A 117 6.30 -0.77 -17.94
CA ALA A 117 7.76 -0.80 -18.02
C ALA A 117 8.27 -0.16 -19.31
N ALA A 118 7.62 -0.46 -20.44
CA ALA A 118 7.96 0.15 -21.73
C ALA A 118 7.74 1.68 -21.71
N VAL A 119 6.61 2.13 -21.17
CA VAL A 119 6.32 3.57 -20.98
C VAL A 119 7.34 4.20 -20.05
N GLY A 120 7.59 3.60 -18.87
CA GLY A 120 8.56 4.09 -17.90
C GLY A 120 9.98 4.15 -18.48
N GLY A 121 10.39 3.10 -19.19
CA GLY A 121 11.69 3.05 -19.85
C GLY A 121 11.86 4.13 -20.94
N ALA A 122 10.82 4.37 -21.72
CA ALA A 122 10.83 5.41 -22.76
C ALA A 122 10.98 6.82 -22.20
N ILE A 123 10.43 7.10 -21.01
CA ILE A 123 10.52 8.42 -20.38
C ILE A 123 11.72 8.58 -19.43
N ALA A 124 12.42 7.49 -19.10
CA ALA A 124 13.46 7.48 -18.06
C ALA A 124 14.59 8.49 -18.29
N SER A 125 15.04 8.66 -19.53
CA SER A 125 16.10 9.62 -19.87
C SER A 125 15.62 11.07 -19.86
N GLY A 126 14.35 11.32 -20.22
CA GLY A 126 13.78 12.67 -20.27
C GLY A 126 13.23 13.16 -18.93
N LEU A 127 12.85 12.24 -18.04
CA LEU A 127 12.15 12.53 -16.80
C LEU A 127 12.89 13.53 -15.89
N PRO A 128 14.20 13.39 -15.60
CA PRO A 128 14.92 14.36 -14.77
C PRO A 128 14.96 15.74 -15.38
N HIS A 129 15.07 15.83 -16.72
CA HIS A 129 15.08 17.11 -17.43
C HIS A 129 13.71 17.80 -17.36
N TRP A 130 12.62 17.06 -17.49
CA TRP A 130 11.25 17.58 -17.33
C TRP A 130 10.97 18.08 -15.91
N LEU A 131 11.66 17.48 -14.92
CA LEU A 131 11.58 17.89 -13.52
C LEU A 131 12.56 19.01 -13.16
N HIS A 132 13.27 19.60 -14.15
CA HIS A 132 14.23 20.69 -13.98
C HIS A 132 15.37 20.35 -13.01
N ALA A 133 15.89 19.12 -13.11
CA ALA A 133 17.00 18.65 -12.29
C ALA A 133 18.33 19.24 -12.71
N ASP A 134 19.23 19.44 -11.76
CA ASP A 134 20.62 19.77 -12.04
C ASP A 134 21.30 18.67 -12.85
N SER A 135 22.18 19.05 -13.77
CA SER A 135 22.88 18.12 -14.66
C SER A 135 23.71 17.07 -13.89
N SER A 136 24.16 17.39 -12.67
CA SER A 136 24.94 16.48 -11.82
C SER A 136 24.13 15.27 -11.32
N ILE A 137 22.84 15.43 -11.05
CA ILE A 137 21.99 14.38 -10.50
C ILE A 137 21.17 13.64 -11.59
N CYS A 138 21.09 14.18 -12.81
CA CYS A 138 20.33 13.60 -13.92
C CYS A 138 20.73 12.15 -14.24
N PRO A 139 22.02 11.77 -14.36
CA PRO A 139 22.39 10.40 -14.69
C PRO A 139 21.95 9.40 -13.63
N GLY A 140 22.15 9.72 -12.34
CA GLY A 140 21.72 8.88 -11.23
C GLY A 140 20.20 8.70 -11.17
N ALA A 141 19.45 9.78 -11.35
CA ALA A 141 18.00 9.77 -11.36
C ALA A 141 17.43 8.96 -12.54
N SER A 142 18.01 9.13 -13.75
CA SER A 142 17.61 8.37 -14.94
C SER A 142 17.89 6.88 -14.80
N SER A 143 19.08 6.51 -14.31
CA SER A 143 19.46 5.10 -14.08
C SER A 143 18.58 4.44 -13.04
N TYR A 144 18.33 5.12 -11.92
CA TYR A 144 17.43 4.63 -10.86
C TYR A 144 16.02 4.39 -11.40
N PHE A 145 15.45 5.37 -12.10
CA PHE A 145 14.11 5.27 -12.63
C PHE A 145 14.00 4.22 -13.74
N LEU A 146 15.01 4.07 -14.60
CA LEU A 146 15.05 3.05 -15.64
C LEU A 146 15.02 1.64 -15.04
N ILE A 147 15.86 1.36 -14.03
CA ILE A 147 15.91 0.05 -13.37
C ILE A 147 14.58 -0.23 -12.67
N PHE A 148 14.02 0.75 -11.98
CA PHE A 148 12.69 0.65 -11.40
C PHE A 148 11.64 0.34 -12.47
N ALA A 149 11.62 1.06 -13.59
CA ALA A 149 10.69 0.82 -14.68
C ALA A 149 10.81 -0.61 -15.26
N LEU A 150 12.02 -1.09 -15.47
CA LEU A 150 12.28 -2.45 -15.94
C LEU A 150 11.87 -3.53 -14.94
N SER A 151 11.86 -3.25 -13.64
CA SER A 151 11.40 -4.17 -12.59
C SER A 151 9.88 -4.26 -12.49
N LEU A 152 9.11 -3.31 -13.05
CA LEU A 152 7.65 -3.21 -12.91
C LEU A 152 6.87 -4.49 -13.27
N PRO A 153 7.25 -5.31 -14.27
CA PRO A 153 6.58 -6.58 -14.51
C PRO A 153 6.64 -7.53 -13.31
N PHE A 154 7.77 -7.59 -12.63
CA PHE A 154 7.96 -8.42 -11.44
C PHE A 154 7.29 -7.81 -10.21
N VAL A 155 7.37 -6.50 -10.03
CA VAL A 155 6.62 -5.75 -8.99
C VAL A 155 5.11 -6.00 -9.15
N GLN A 156 4.60 -5.96 -10.39
CA GLN A 156 3.19 -6.24 -10.68
C GLN A 156 2.82 -7.68 -10.33
N LEU A 157 3.65 -8.66 -10.70
CA LEU A 157 3.44 -10.07 -10.36
C LEU A 157 3.50 -10.31 -8.84
N ASN A 158 4.45 -9.69 -8.15
CA ASN A 158 4.58 -9.74 -6.70
C ASN A 158 3.27 -9.28 -6.04
N ARG A 159 2.84 -8.06 -6.32
CA ARG A 159 1.61 -7.48 -5.76
C ARG A 159 0.36 -8.29 -6.10
N LEU A 160 0.28 -8.79 -7.32
CA LEU A 160 -0.85 -9.59 -7.77
C LEU A 160 -0.88 -10.96 -7.05
N ALA A 161 0.26 -11.65 -6.94
CA ALA A 161 0.35 -12.92 -6.24
C ALA A 161 0.01 -12.77 -4.74
N VAL A 162 0.49 -11.69 -4.10
CA VAL A 162 0.08 -11.33 -2.73
C VAL A 162 -1.44 -11.17 -2.64
N GLY A 163 -2.04 -10.33 -3.49
CA GLY A 163 -3.48 -10.07 -3.46
C GLY A 163 -4.33 -11.32 -3.74
N LEU A 164 -3.89 -12.19 -4.64
CA LEU A 164 -4.59 -13.43 -4.97
C LEU A 164 -4.49 -14.47 -3.84
N LEU A 165 -3.32 -14.63 -3.22
CA LEU A 165 -3.15 -15.50 -2.05
C LEU A 165 -4.00 -15.01 -0.86
N GLN A 166 -4.01 -13.70 -0.63
CA GLN A 166 -4.86 -13.07 0.38
C GLN A 166 -6.34 -13.29 0.08
N ALA A 167 -6.78 -13.12 -1.17
CA ALA A 167 -8.15 -13.40 -1.61
C ALA A 167 -8.57 -14.87 -1.34
N GLY A 168 -7.61 -15.79 -1.43
CA GLY A 168 -7.76 -17.19 -1.02
C GLY A 168 -7.83 -17.42 0.49
N GLY A 169 -7.60 -16.39 1.31
CA GLY A 169 -7.54 -16.47 2.77
C GLY A 169 -6.15 -16.83 3.34
N ASN A 170 -5.16 -17.00 2.48
CA ASN A 170 -3.79 -17.24 2.91
C ASN A 170 -3.06 -15.91 3.11
N MET A 171 -3.14 -15.36 4.31
CA MET A 171 -2.41 -14.14 4.68
C MET A 171 -0.98 -14.42 5.14
N ARG A 172 -0.68 -15.63 5.62
CA ARG A 172 0.61 -15.96 6.24
C ARG A 172 1.73 -16.05 5.23
N THR A 173 1.53 -16.81 4.14
CA THR A 173 2.56 -17.00 3.11
C THR A 173 3.03 -15.68 2.50
N PRO A 174 2.14 -14.79 1.99
CA PRO A 174 2.61 -13.51 1.46
C PRO A 174 3.26 -12.63 2.55
N SER A 175 2.75 -12.65 3.78
CA SER A 175 3.35 -11.84 4.85
C SER A 175 4.78 -12.28 5.20
N ILE A 176 5.02 -13.59 5.31
CA ILE A 176 6.37 -14.13 5.57
C ILE A 176 7.31 -13.77 4.41
N LEU A 177 6.85 -13.91 3.17
CA LEU A 177 7.68 -13.62 2.00
C LEU A 177 7.95 -12.13 1.82
N LEU A 178 7.03 -11.24 2.22
CA LEU A 178 7.28 -9.79 2.24
C LEU A 178 8.30 -9.41 3.33
N VAL A 179 8.27 -10.06 4.49
CA VAL A 179 9.31 -9.87 5.53
C VAL A 179 10.66 -10.38 5.01
N LEU A 180 10.69 -11.54 4.34
CA LEU A 180 11.90 -12.07 3.70
C LEU A 180 12.43 -11.10 2.63
N MET A 181 11.53 -10.49 1.84
CA MET A 181 11.88 -9.47 0.84
C MET A 181 12.65 -8.32 1.48
N CYS A 182 12.19 -7.81 2.63
CA CYS A 182 12.90 -6.76 3.37
C CYS A 182 14.31 -7.20 3.76
N GLY A 183 14.48 -8.44 4.22
CA GLY A 183 15.81 -8.98 4.52
C GLY A 183 16.72 -9.11 3.31
N LEU A 184 16.18 -9.62 2.20
CA LEU A 184 16.92 -9.74 0.93
C LEU A 184 17.31 -8.37 0.37
N ASP A 185 16.42 -7.39 0.48
CA ASP A 185 16.67 -6.03 0.02
C ASP A 185 17.86 -5.40 0.77
N VAL A 186 17.89 -5.50 2.09
CA VAL A 186 19.03 -5.03 2.90
C VAL A 186 20.33 -5.73 2.49
N VAL A 187 20.29 -7.04 2.25
CA VAL A 187 21.48 -7.79 1.80
C VAL A 187 21.93 -7.34 0.43
N PHE A 188 21.05 -7.28 -0.57
CA PHE A 188 21.40 -6.85 -1.92
C PHE A 188 21.87 -5.40 -1.94
N ASN A 189 21.19 -4.50 -1.21
CA ASN A 189 21.61 -3.11 -1.09
C ASN A 189 22.99 -2.97 -0.47
N SER A 190 23.30 -3.74 0.59
CA SER A 190 24.62 -3.71 1.23
C SER A 190 25.75 -4.20 0.30
N LEU A 191 25.44 -5.15 -0.61
CA LEU A 191 26.40 -5.69 -1.58
C LEU A 191 26.54 -4.81 -2.82
N LEU A 192 25.49 -4.13 -3.26
CA LEU A 192 25.48 -3.40 -4.53
C LEU A 192 25.75 -1.91 -4.39
N ILE A 193 25.32 -1.30 -3.29
CA ILE A 193 25.47 0.16 -3.08
C ILE A 193 26.91 0.53 -2.78
N PHE A 194 27.56 -0.24 -1.91
CA PHE A 194 28.82 0.13 -1.29
C PHE A 194 30.01 -0.59 -1.90
N PRO A 195 31.24 -0.02 -1.79
CA PRO A 195 32.47 -0.73 -2.12
C PRO A 195 32.74 -1.90 -1.14
N THR A 196 33.67 -2.76 -1.51
CA THR A 196 34.12 -3.85 -0.64
C THR A 196 34.59 -3.32 0.72
N ARG A 197 34.02 -3.83 1.81
CA ARG A 197 34.29 -3.39 3.18
C ARG A 197 34.87 -4.53 4.00
N GLN A 198 35.85 -4.20 4.83
CA GLN A 198 36.38 -5.12 5.84
C GLN A 198 35.62 -4.92 7.16
N LEU A 199 34.84 -5.91 7.57
CA LEU A 199 34.14 -5.95 8.86
C LEU A 199 34.89 -6.90 9.81
N GLY A 200 35.98 -6.42 10.40
CA GLY A 200 36.84 -7.25 11.24
C GLY A 200 37.50 -8.37 10.44
N VAL A 201 37.12 -9.62 10.73
CA VAL A 201 37.67 -10.84 10.05
C VAL A 201 36.96 -11.15 8.73
N PHE A 202 35.78 -10.57 8.48
CA PHE A 202 35.00 -10.83 7.28
C PHE A 202 35.15 -9.70 6.25
N THR A 203 35.45 -10.07 5.00
CA THR A 203 35.41 -9.14 3.86
C THR A 203 34.04 -9.24 3.21
N LEU A 204 33.24 -8.17 3.30
CA LEU A 204 31.96 -8.07 2.61
C LEU A 204 32.25 -7.55 1.20
N PRO A 205 32.06 -8.35 0.12
CA PRO A 205 32.25 -7.88 -1.23
C PRO A 205 31.21 -6.81 -1.56
N GLY A 206 31.60 -5.77 -2.26
CA GLY A 206 30.71 -4.69 -2.68
C GLY A 206 31.00 -4.28 -4.12
N ALA A 207 29.93 -3.96 -4.86
CA ALA A 207 30.01 -3.61 -6.29
C ALA A 207 30.21 -2.11 -6.52
N ASP A 208 30.07 -1.27 -5.50
CA ASP A 208 30.25 0.20 -5.56
C ASP A 208 29.41 0.90 -6.65
N LEU A 209 28.16 0.45 -6.81
CA LEU A 209 27.25 0.97 -7.83
C LEU A 209 26.43 2.20 -7.36
N GLY A 210 26.56 2.60 -6.10
CA GLY A 210 25.89 3.78 -5.55
C GLY A 210 24.35 3.75 -5.77
N VAL A 211 23.81 4.81 -6.36
CA VAL A 211 22.36 4.97 -6.66
C VAL A 211 21.82 3.84 -7.54
N THR A 212 22.59 3.42 -8.55
CA THR A 212 22.25 2.30 -9.43
C THR A 212 22.17 0.99 -8.64
N GLY A 213 23.08 0.81 -7.67
CA GLY A 213 23.10 -0.33 -6.75
C GLY A 213 21.84 -0.42 -5.91
N ALA A 214 21.36 0.70 -5.40
CA ALA A 214 20.10 0.77 -4.65
C ALA A 214 18.89 0.34 -5.48
N ALA A 215 18.79 0.83 -6.71
CA ALA A 215 17.73 0.42 -7.63
C ALA A 215 17.79 -1.07 -7.97
N LEU A 216 18.99 -1.61 -8.23
CA LEU A 216 19.19 -3.02 -8.53
C LEU A 216 18.88 -3.92 -7.33
N GLY A 217 19.30 -3.53 -6.12
CA GLY A 217 19.03 -4.30 -4.90
C GLY A 217 17.55 -4.48 -4.64
N THR A 218 16.80 -3.40 -4.71
CA THR A 218 15.33 -3.43 -4.57
C THR A 218 14.68 -4.22 -5.72
N ALA A 219 15.11 -4.02 -6.97
CA ALA A 219 14.58 -4.76 -8.11
C ALA A 219 14.84 -6.27 -8.03
N LEU A 220 16.01 -6.69 -7.53
CA LEU A 220 16.36 -8.09 -7.35
C LEU A 220 15.55 -8.73 -6.21
N SER A 221 15.41 -8.06 -5.05
CA SER A 221 14.62 -8.56 -3.94
C SER A 221 13.15 -8.75 -4.31
N GLU A 222 12.56 -7.76 -4.99
CA GLU A 222 11.20 -7.83 -5.55
C GLU A 222 11.06 -8.98 -6.56
N THR A 223 12.02 -9.16 -7.46
CA THR A 223 12.00 -10.21 -8.49
C THR A 223 12.06 -11.60 -7.88
N VAL A 224 13.00 -11.83 -6.95
CA VAL A 224 13.16 -13.13 -6.28
C VAL A 224 11.87 -13.49 -5.54
N VAL A 225 11.32 -12.56 -4.77
CA VAL A 225 10.11 -12.81 -4.00
C VAL A 225 8.88 -12.94 -4.90
N ALA A 226 8.79 -12.19 -6.00
CA ALA A 226 7.73 -12.36 -7.00
C ALA A 226 7.70 -13.77 -7.58
N ILE A 227 8.86 -14.33 -7.92
CA ILE A 227 8.97 -15.71 -8.42
C ILE A 227 8.50 -16.71 -7.35
N ILE A 228 8.98 -16.58 -6.11
CA ILE A 228 8.61 -17.46 -5.00
C ILE A 228 7.10 -17.37 -4.73
N LEU A 229 6.53 -16.16 -4.69
CA LEU A 229 5.09 -15.94 -4.51
C LEU A 229 4.25 -16.56 -5.62
N CYS A 230 4.68 -16.40 -6.87
CA CYS A 230 4.02 -17.04 -8.01
C CYS A 230 4.07 -18.58 -7.90
N ILE A 231 5.21 -19.15 -7.51
CA ILE A 231 5.32 -20.62 -7.27
C ILE A 231 4.38 -21.04 -6.14
N CYS A 232 4.34 -20.32 -5.02
CA CYS A 232 3.44 -20.60 -3.91
C CYS A 232 1.98 -20.50 -4.34
N LEU A 233 1.61 -19.49 -5.13
CA LEU A 233 0.27 -19.32 -5.68
C LEU A 233 -0.12 -20.49 -6.60
N LEU A 234 0.77 -20.85 -7.52
CA LEU A 234 0.54 -21.92 -8.49
C LEU A 234 0.51 -23.33 -7.87
N ARG A 235 1.10 -23.48 -6.67
CA ARG A 235 1.06 -24.71 -5.85
C ARG A 235 -0.01 -24.68 -4.77
N SER A 236 -0.76 -23.59 -4.63
CA SER A 236 -1.82 -23.45 -3.62
C SER A 236 -2.89 -24.54 -3.80
N PRO A 237 -3.36 -25.19 -2.73
CA PRO A 237 -4.38 -26.24 -2.81
C PRO A 237 -5.67 -25.77 -3.48
N MET A 238 -6.05 -24.51 -3.27
CA MET A 238 -7.31 -23.93 -3.76
C MET A 238 -7.16 -23.19 -5.10
N LEU A 239 -6.07 -22.40 -5.26
CA LEU A 239 -5.87 -21.50 -6.40
C LEU A 239 -4.84 -22.03 -7.40
N GLY A 240 -4.16 -23.13 -7.07
CA GLY A 240 -3.07 -23.68 -7.87
C GLY A 240 -3.52 -24.29 -9.19
N LEU A 241 -2.54 -24.50 -10.07
CA LEU A 241 -2.76 -25.14 -11.34
C LEU A 241 -3.13 -26.61 -11.18
N ARG A 242 -4.22 -27.04 -11.78
CA ARG A 242 -4.59 -28.47 -11.88
C ARG A 242 -4.36 -29.00 -13.29
N LYS A 243 -3.85 -30.23 -13.41
CA LYS A 243 -3.64 -30.89 -14.70
C LYS A 243 -4.97 -30.96 -15.46
N GLY A 244 -4.96 -30.60 -16.74
CA GLY A 244 -6.15 -30.62 -17.60
C GLY A 244 -6.97 -29.33 -17.63
N GLU A 245 -6.73 -28.37 -16.75
CA GLU A 245 -7.39 -27.05 -16.80
C GLU A 245 -6.65 -26.11 -17.76
N ARG A 246 -7.22 -25.90 -18.95
CA ARG A 246 -6.70 -24.94 -19.93
C ARG A 246 -7.05 -23.50 -19.49
N LEU A 247 -6.17 -22.55 -19.80
CA LEU A 247 -6.48 -21.12 -19.69
C LEU A 247 -7.63 -20.81 -20.66
N ARG A 248 -8.74 -20.32 -20.12
CA ARG A 248 -9.84 -19.76 -20.91
C ARG A 248 -9.78 -18.25 -20.78
N PHE A 249 -9.39 -17.57 -21.84
CA PHE A 249 -9.44 -16.13 -21.87
C PHE A 249 -10.89 -15.66 -22.04
N VAL A 250 -11.43 -15.00 -21.01
CA VAL A 250 -12.81 -14.49 -21.00
C VAL A 250 -12.76 -12.96 -20.95
N PRO A 251 -12.96 -12.27 -22.09
CA PRO A 251 -12.84 -10.80 -22.16
C PRO A 251 -13.74 -10.05 -21.18
N VAL A 252 -14.91 -10.62 -20.89
CA VAL A 252 -15.86 -10.04 -19.92
C VAL A 252 -15.26 -9.99 -18.50
N GLN A 253 -14.50 -11.02 -18.10
CA GLN A 253 -13.83 -11.04 -16.79
C GLN A 253 -12.73 -9.99 -16.72
N LEU A 254 -11.95 -9.84 -17.79
CA LEU A 254 -10.93 -8.80 -17.88
C LEU A 254 -11.55 -7.39 -17.81
N ARG A 255 -12.63 -7.17 -18.57
CA ARG A 255 -13.38 -5.90 -18.53
C ARG A 255 -13.92 -5.61 -17.13
N ARG A 256 -14.41 -6.64 -16.42
CA ARG A 256 -14.89 -6.51 -15.03
C ARG A 256 -13.74 -6.16 -14.08
N ALA A 257 -12.58 -6.82 -14.21
CA ALA A 257 -11.38 -6.51 -13.41
C ALA A 257 -10.93 -5.06 -13.62
N VAL A 258 -10.88 -4.61 -14.87
CA VAL A 258 -10.54 -3.21 -15.20
C VAL A 258 -11.58 -2.25 -14.63
N ARG A 259 -12.87 -2.55 -14.74
CA ARG A 259 -13.95 -1.70 -14.17
C ARG A 259 -13.85 -1.57 -12.65
N LEU A 260 -13.42 -2.61 -11.95
CA LEU A 260 -13.20 -2.57 -10.49
C LEU A 260 -11.91 -1.83 -10.12
N GLY A 261 -10.86 -1.98 -10.93
CA GLY A 261 -9.56 -1.40 -10.67
C GLY A 261 -9.39 0.05 -11.15
N ALA A 262 -10.03 0.44 -12.26
CA ALA A 262 -9.87 1.78 -12.84
C ALA A 262 -10.18 2.92 -11.84
N PRO A 263 -11.24 2.87 -11.01
CA PRO A 263 -11.46 3.89 -9.98
C PRO A 263 -10.28 4.00 -9.01
N VAL A 264 -9.64 2.89 -8.65
CA VAL A 264 -8.48 2.86 -7.75
C VAL A 264 -7.24 3.49 -8.40
N ALA A 265 -7.04 3.27 -9.72
CA ALA A 265 -5.97 3.94 -10.47
C ALA A 265 -6.16 5.46 -10.51
N ILE A 266 -7.39 5.89 -10.81
CA ILE A 266 -7.74 7.32 -10.84
C ILE A 266 -7.56 7.93 -9.45
N GLU A 267 -8.05 7.25 -8.41
CA GLU A 267 -7.86 7.66 -7.02
C GLU A 267 -6.38 7.87 -6.70
N GLN A 268 -5.50 6.94 -7.08
CA GLN A 268 -4.06 7.07 -6.84
C GLN A 268 -3.46 8.30 -7.55
N ALA A 269 -3.84 8.54 -8.79
CA ALA A 269 -3.36 9.71 -9.54
C ALA A 269 -3.86 11.03 -8.88
N VAL A 270 -5.11 11.05 -8.45
CA VAL A 270 -5.73 12.19 -7.76
C VAL A 270 -5.07 12.44 -6.39
N MET A 271 -4.79 11.40 -5.64
CA MET A 271 -4.10 11.51 -4.34
C MET A 271 -2.66 12.01 -4.52
N SER A 272 -1.94 11.51 -5.51
CA SER A 272 -0.58 11.97 -5.83
C SER A 272 -0.57 13.44 -6.26
N SER A 273 -1.53 13.87 -7.10
CA SER A 273 -1.63 15.28 -7.52
C SER A 273 -1.96 16.22 -6.35
N ALA A 274 -2.84 15.80 -5.43
CA ALA A 274 -3.13 16.57 -4.23
C ALA A 274 -1.91 16.70 -3.30
N GLN A 275 -1.09 15.66 -3.21
CA GLN A 275 0.16 15.69 -2.45
C GLN A 275 1.14 16.71 -3.04
N VAL A 276 1.28 16.77 -4.37
CA VAL A 276 2.11 17.77 -5.06
C VAL A 276 1.59 19.18 -4.79
N VAL A 277 0.28 19.41 -4.86
CA VAL A 277 -0.33 20.71 -4.53
C VAL A 277 -0.07 21.11 -3.09
N THR A 278 -0.23 20.19 -2.14
CA THR A 278 0.05 20.44 -0.72
C THR A 278 1.52 20.82 -0.50
N THR A 279 2.45 20.09 -1.13
CA THR A 279 3.89 20.41 -1.05
C THR A 279 4.18 21.80 -1.61
N ARG A 280 3.54 22.18 -2.73
CA ARG A 280 3.70 23.52 -3.32
C ARG A 280 3.17 24.65 -2.41
N ILE A 281 2.11 24.38 -1.65
CA ILE A 281 1.56 25.35 -0.68
C ILE A 281 2.49 25.48 0.53
N ILE A 282 3.16 24.40 0.94
CA ILE A 282 4.07 24.40 2.09
C ILE A 282 5.45 24.98 1.73
N ALA A 283 5.91 24.85 0.49
CA ALA A 283 7.24 25.25 0.04
C ALA A 283 7.63 26.69 0.41
N PRO A 284 6.76 27.72 0.32
CA PRO A 284 7.10 29.10 0.72
C PRO A 284 7.36 29.30 2.21
N LEU A 285 7.01 28.34 3.07
CA LEU A 285 7.20 28.43 4.53
C LEU A 285 8.66 28.26 4.97
N GLY A 286 9.57 27.93 4.05
CA GLY A 286 11.00 27.81 4.29
C GLY A 286 11.46 26.37 4.59
N THR A 287 12.79 26.22 4.65
CA THR A 287 13.45 24.91 4.71
C THR A 287 13.12 24.11 5.96
N VAL A 288 13.00 24.78 7.12
CA VAL A 288 12.63 24.13 8.39
C VAL A 288 11.23 23.52 8.31
N ALA A 289 10.26 24.23 7.72
CA ALA A 289 8.90 23.73 7.56
C ALA A 289 8.83 22.54 6.57
N ILE A 290 9.58 22.62 5.48
CA ILE A 290 9.66 21.53 4.49
C ILE A 290 10.26 20.27 5.13
N ALA A 291 11.37 20.42 5.86
CA ALA A 291 12.02 19.30 6.55
C ALA A 291 11.12 18.69 7.62
N ALA A 292 10.51 19.54 8.48
CA ALA A 292 9.58 19.10 9.51
C ALA A 292 8.37 18.36 8.92
N ASN A 293 7.80 18.86 7.80
CA ASN A 293 6.72 18.20 7.10
C ASN A 293 7.13 16.84 6.55
N SER A 294 8.28 16.74 5.91
CA SER A 294 8.79 15.49 5.33
C SER A 294 8.99 14.41 6.40
N PHE A 295 9.63 14.76 7.51
CA PHE A 295 9.86 13.81 8.61
C PHE A 295 8.57 13.43 9.33
N ALA A 296 7.65 14.39 9.51
CA ALA A 296 6.37 14.12 10.13
C ALA A 296 5.50 13.18 9.28
N VAL A 297 5.43 13.38 7.94
CA VAL A 297 4.73 12.47 6.99
C VAL A 297 5.33 11.07 7.04
N THR A 298 6.66 10.99 7.11
CA THR A 298 7.36 9.71 7.20
C THR A 298 7.03 9.00 8.52
N ALA A 299 7.05 9.72 9.64
CA ALA A 299 6.69 9.17 10.95
C ALA A 299 5.21 8.74 11.01
N GLU A 300 4.29 9.52 10.45
CA GLU A 300 2.86 9.22 10.37
C GLU A 300 2.60 7.88 9.66
N ALA A 301 3.43 7.53 8.66
CA ALA A 301 3.29 6.28 7.95
C ALA A 301 3.35 5.05 8.87
N LEU A 302 4.12 5.08 9.95
CA LEU A 302 4.14 4.03 10.97
C LEU A 302 2.79 3.86 11.66
N CYS A 303 2.00 4.93 11.75
CA CYS A 303 0.69 4.91 12.40
C CYS A 303 -0.39 4.30 11.51
N TYR A 304 -0.47 4.71 10.24
CA TYR A 304 -1.58 4.29 9.37
C TYR A 304 -1.33 2.99 8.59
N MET A 305 -0.10 2.56 8.39
CA MET A 305 0.18 1.33 7.63
C MET A 305 -0.42 0.05 8.24
N PRO A 306 -0.47 -0.12 9.57
CA PRO A 306 -1.23 -1.23 10.16
C PRO A 306 -2.70 -1.27 9.71
N GLY A 307 -3.33 -0.12 9.47
CA GLY A 307 -4.68 0.01 8.92
C GLY A 307 -4.83 -0.65 7.54
N TYR A 308 -3.83 -0.52 6.66
CA TYR A 308 -3.81 -1.21 5.37
C TYR A 308 -3.71 -2.74 5.50
N GLY A 309 -3.06 -3.23 6.57
CA GLY A 309 -3.07 -4.66 6.90
C GLY A 309 -4.48 -5.16 7.22
N VAL A 310 -5.23 -4.42 8.03
CA VAL A 310 -6.65 -4.73 8.33
C VAL A 310 -7.52 -4.57 7.09
N GLN A 311 -7.27 -3.57 6.24
CA GLN A 311 -7.96 -3.39 4.95
C GLN A 311 -7.86 -4.63 4.07
N SER A 312 -6.67 -5.24 3.96
CA SER A 312 -6.47 -6.46 3.16
C SER A 312 -7.32 -7.63 3.67
N ALA A 313 -7.43 -7.78 5.00
CA ALA A 313 -8.32 -8.76 5.60
C ALA A 313 -9.80 -8.44 5.33
N ALA A 314 -10.19 -7.17 5.39
CA ALA A 314 -11.55 -6.73 5.08
C ALA A 314 -11.94 -7.05 3.63
N VAL A 315 -11.08 -6.75 2.65
CA VAL A 315 -11.32 -7.10 1.22
C VAL A 315 -11.60 -8.58 1.06
N THR A 316 -10.80 -9.44 1.70
CA THR A 316 -10.94 -10.89 1.62
C THR A 316 -12.22 -11.39 2.28
N LEU A 317 -12.47 -10.99 3.52
CA LEU A 317 -13.64 -11.43 4.30
C LEU A 317 -14.95 -11.00 3.63
N ILE A 318 -15.02 -9.74 3.23
CA ILE A 318 -16.21 -9.19 2.57
C ILE A 318 -16.38 -9.81 1.19
N GLY A 319 -15.31 -9.94 0.38
CA GLY A 319 -15.38 -10.56 -0.93
C GLY A 319 -15.90 -11.98 -0.88
N GLN A 320 -15.40 -12.81 0.04
CA GLN A 320 -15.88 -14.18 0.23
C GLN A 320 -17.31 -14.23 0.78
N SER A 321 -17.68 -13.34 1.71
CA SER A 321 -19.05 -13.28 2.23
C SER A 321 -20.08 -12.85 1.18
N VAL A 322 -19.69 -11.93 0.28
CA VAL A 322 -20.50 -11.53 -0.89
C VAL A 322 -20.67 -12.70 -1.85
N GLY A 323 -19.59 -13.42 -2.15
CA GLY A 323 -19.64 -14.63 -2.98
C GLY A 323 -20.55 -15.71 -2.41
N ALA A 324 -20.50 -15.91 -1.09
CA ALA A 324 -21.39 -16.83 -0.36
C ALA A 324 -22.84 -16.32 -0.23
N LYS A 325 -23.17 -15.13 -0.77
CA LYS A 325 -24.49 -14.49 -0.69
C LYS A 325 -25.02 -14.28 0.75
N ARG A 326 -24.10 -14.08 1.70
CA ARG A 326 -24.41 -13.94 3.13
C ARG A 326 -24.47 -12.47 3.57
N LYS A 327 -25.61 -11.81 3.30
CA LYS A 327 -25.85 -10.38 3.65
C LYS A 327 -25.62 -10.08 5.14
N ASP A 328 -26.02 -10.98 6.02
CA ASP A 328 -25.83 -10.89 7.46
C ASP A 328 -24.34 -10.79 7.84
N LEU A 329 -23.52 -11.69 7.28
CA LEU A 329 -22.07 -11.72 7.54
C LEU A 329 -21.36 -10.54 6.90
N VAL A 330 -21.71 -10.15 5.68
CA VAL A 330 -21.14 -8.98 4.99
C VAL A 330 -21.26 -7.73 5.86
N THR A 331 -22.46 -7.50 6.43
CA THR A 331 -22.69 -6.33 7.26
C THR A 331 -21.95 -6.42 8.61
N ARG A 332 -22.02 -7.57 9.30
CA ARG A 332 -21.39 -7.76 10.61
C ARG A 332 -19.86 -7.73 10.51
N LEU A 333 -19.28 -8.47 9.57
CA LEU A 333 -17.83 -8.47 9.34
C LEU A 333 -17.34 -7.10 8.88
N GLY A 334 -18.14 -6.36 8.10
CA GLY A 334 -17.82 -4.98 7.76
C GLY A 334 -17.62 -4.11 9.01
N TRP A 335 -18.53 -4.14 9.96
CA TRP A 335 -18.38 -3.41 11.22
C TRP A 335 -17.24 -3.96 12.09
N VAL A 336 -17.11 -5.28 12.22
CA VAL A 336 -16.05 -5.90 13.04
C VAL A 336 -14.67 -5.50 12.51
N THR A 337 -14.45 -5.55 11.20
CA THR A 337 -13.16 -5.17 10.60
C THR A 337 -12.86 -3.68 10.76
N VAL A 338 -13.87 -2.82 10.59
CA VAL A 338 -13.70 -1.36 10.75
C VAL A 338 -13.38 -1.00 12.19
N LEU A 339 -14.13 -1.53 13.16
CA LEU A 339 -13.87 -1.29 14.58
C LEU A 339 -12.50 -1.82 15.01
N LEU A 340 -12.08 -2.98 14.49
CA LEU A 340 -10.74 -3.49 14.74
C LEU A 340 -9.67 -2.54 14.17
N GLY A 341 -9.84 -2.06 12.94
CA GLY A 341 -8.92 -1.12 12.32
C GLY A 341 -8.81 0.19 13.09
N MET A 342 -9.95 0.74 13.53
CA MET A 342 -9.98 1.92 14.41
C MET A 342 -9.23 1.66 15.73
N GLY A 343 -9.43 0.49 16.34
CA GLY A 343 -8.75 0.10 17.58
C GLY A 343 -7.23 -0.02 17.41
N VAL A 344 -6.79 -0.67 16.31
CA VAL A 344 -5.37 -0.79 16.00
C VAL A 344 -4.73 0.59 15.80
N MET A 345 -5.38 1.47 15.04
CA MET A 345 -4.86 2.81 14.80
C MET A 345 -4.98 3.72 16.03
N LEU A 346 -5.94 3.51 16.92
CA LEU A 346 -6.00 4.19 18.20
C LEU A 346 -4.79 3.85 19.08
N VAL A 347 -4.40 2.59 19.15
CA VAL A 347 -3.20 2.17 19.88
C VAL A 347 -1.95 2.74 19.24
N ALA A 348 -1.82 2.66 17.91
CA ALA A 348 -0.70 3.21 17.18
C ALA A 348 -0.58 4.73 17.36
N SER A 349 -1.70 5.46 17.34
CA SER A 349 -1.74 6.91 17.56
C SER A 349 -1.36 7.31 18.99
N ALA A 350 -1.79 6.57 20.00
CA ALA A 350 -1.40 6.81 21.38
C ALA A 350 0.11 6.62 21.58
N LEU A 351 0.67 5.56 21.00
CA LEU A 351 2.13 5.33 21.01
C LEU A 351 2.86 6.44 20.25
N MET A 352 2.36 6.83 19.07
CA MET A 352 2.95 7.88 18.26
C MET A 352 2.94 9.23 18.98
N TYR A 353 1.84 9.59 19.66
CA TYR A 353 1.76 10.82 20.45
C TYR A 353 2.83 10.89 21.53
N ALA A 354 3.06 9.77 22.25
CA ALA A 354 4.05 9.68 23.30
C ALA A 354 5.48 9.70 22.75
N LEU A 355 5.74 8.97 21.66
CA LEU A 355 7.05 8.78 21.08
C LEU A 355 7.43 9.84 20.02
N ALA A 356 6.53 10.74 19.63
CA ALA A 356 6.75 11.73 18.58
C ALA A 356 8.07 12.51 18.69
N PRO A 357 8.46 13.07 19.86
CA PRO A 357 9.72 13.81 19.97
C PRO A 357 10.94 12.93 19.71
N TRP A 358 10.89 11.67 20.15
CA TRP A 358 11.99 10.72 19.98
C TRP A 358 12.10 10.25 18.53
N ILE A 359 10.96 9.95 17.88
CA ILE A 359 10.94 9.51 16.48
C ILE A 359 11.43 10.62 15.55
N ILE A 360 10.93 11.85 15.71
CA ILE A 360 11.39 12.98 14.89
C ILE A 360 12.84 13.32 15.22
N GLY A 361 13.26 13.23 16.49
CA GLY A 361 14.65 13.45 16.90
C GLY A 361 15.66 12.44 16.32
N MET A 362 15.22 11.22 16.02
CA MET A 362 16.06 10.24 15.28
C MET A 362 16.23 10.61 13.80
N LEU A 363 15.27 11.33 13.23
CA LEU A 363 15.27 11.70 11.80
C LEU A 363 16.01 13.02 11.54
N SER A 364 16.12 13.90 12.55
CA SER A 364 16.78 15.20 12.38
C SER A 364 17.54 15.62 13.65
N PRO A 365 18.78 16.10 13.52
CA PRO A 365 19.52 16.72 14.62
C PRO A 365 19.09 18.17 14.90
N ASP A 366 18.33 18.80 13.97
CA ASP A 366 17.92 20.20 14.12
C ASP A 366 16.76 20.34 15.09
N ARG A 367 17.01 21.06 16.20
CA ARG A 367 16.03 21.28 17.26
C ARG A 367 14.76 21.98 16.79
N GLN A 368 14.85 22.89 15.81
CA GLN A 368 13.69 23.62 15.29
C GLN A 368 12.80 22.66 14.48
N VAL A 369 13.40 21.81 13.66
CA VAL A 369 12.71 20.76 12.88
C VAL A 369 12.03 19.76 13.82
N VAL A 370 12.74 19.32 14.87
CA VAL A 370 12.19 18.37 15.86
C VAL A 370 10.99 18.97 16.60
N LEU A 371 11.08 20.22 17.05
CA LEU A 371 9.98 20.90 17.75
C LEU A 371 8.75 21.04 16.84
N LEU A 372 8.94 21.57 15.64
CA LEU A 372 7.84 21.79 14.69
C LEU A 372 7.24 20.45 14.21
N GLY A 373 8.08 19.49 13.85
CA GLY A 373 7.66 18.16 13.42
C GLY A 373 6.87 17.41 14.49
N THR A 374 7.33 17.48 15.76
CA THR A 374 6.59 16.89 16.89
C THR A 374 5.22 17.54 17.09
N GLN A 375 5.13 18.87 16.97
CA GLN A 375 3.86 19.58 17.13
C GLN A 375 2.85 19.18 16.06
N VAL A 376 3.27 19.17 14.79
CA VAL A 376 2.36 18.83 13.69
C VAL A 376 1.97 17.36 13.71
N LEU A 377 2.89 16.46 14.06
CA LEU A 377 2.59 15.04 14.21
C LEU A 377 1.57 14.79 15.33
N ARG A 378 1.70 15.50 16.47
CA ARG A 378 0.72 15.40 17.56
C ARG A 378 -0.66 15.92 17.20
N ILE A 379 -0.79 16.82 16.23
CA ILE A 379 -2.09 17.29 15.74
C ILE A 379 -2.81 16.17 14.99
N VAL A 380 -2.14 15.49 14.09
CA VAL A 380 -2.80 14.51 13.21
C VAL A 380 -3.15 13.21 13.92
N VAL A 381 -2.41 12.80 14.94
CA VAL A 381 -2.69 11.52 15.64
C VAL A 381 -4.08 11.43 16.25
N PHE A 382 -4.74 12.56 16.51
CA PHE A 382 -6.13 12.57 16.97
C PHE A 382 -7.13 12.11 15.89
N SER A 383 -6.80 12.29 14.61
CA SER A 383 -7.65 11.83 13.50
C SER A 383 -7.39 10.39 13.08
N GLU A 384 -6.30 9.77 13.52
CA GLU A 384 -5.87 8.44 13.08
C GLU A 384 -6.92 7.32 13.26
N PRO A 385 -7.70 7.26 14.38
CA PRO A 385 -8.75 6.25 14.50
C PRO A 385 -9.82 6.39 13.43
N LEU A 386 -10.22 7.63 13.08
CA LEU A 386 -11.18 7.90 12.01
C LEU A 386 -10.55 7.69 10.63
N PHE A 387 -9.26 7.99 10.47
CA PHE A 387 -8.52 7.61 9.27
C PHE A 387 -8.49 6.08 9.08
N GLY A 388 -8.27 5.32 10.15
CA GLY A 388 -8.41 3.86 10.16
C GLY A 388 -9.79 3.39 9.72
N ALA A 389 -10.85 4.06 10.20
CA ALA A 389 -12.20 3.79 9.72
C ALA A 389 -12.31 3.96 8.22
N SER A 390 -11.76 5.04 7.63
CA SER A 390 -11.83 5.27 6.17
C SER A 390 -11.03 4.22 5.39
N ILE A 391 -9.80 3.89 5.82
CA ILE A 391 -8.93 2.89 5.17
C ILE A 391 -9.63 1.53 5.14
N VAL A 392 -10.11 1.05 6.28
CA VAL A 392 -10.71 -0.29 6.37
C VAL A 392 -12.07 -0.33 5.68
N THR A 393 -12.89 0.71 5.80
CA THR A 393 -14.18 0.79 5.09
C THR A 393 -13.98 0.84 3.58
N ALA A 394 -12.93 1.49 3.07
CA ALA A 394 -12.57 1.41 1.65
C ALA A 394 -12.32 -0.05 1.23
N GLY A 395 -11.64 -0.85 2.06
CA GLY A 395 -11.48 -2.29 1.85
C GLY A 395 -12.81 -3.06 1.86
N VAL A 396 -13.72 -2.72 2.76
CA VAL A 396 -15.08 -3.28 2.79
C VAL A 396 -15.83 -3.00 1.47
N PHE A 397 -15.79 -1.75 0.99
CA PHE A 397 -16.44 -1.36 -0.27
C PHE A 397 -15.78 -2.04 -1.48
N GLN A 398 -14.46 -2.12 -1.51
CA GLN A 398 -13.71 -2.81 -2.57
C GLN A 398 -14.07 -4.30 -2.58
N GLY A 399 -14.06 -4.99 -1.43
CA GLY A 399 -14.44 -6.40 -1.31
C GLY A 399 -15.87 -6.70 -1.78
N ALA A 400 -16.78 -5.74 -1.55
CA ALA A 400 -18.15 -5.81 -2.07
C ALA A 400 -18.26 -5.50 -3.57
N GLY A 401 -17.20 -5.04 -4.22
CA GLY A 401 -17.20 -4.64 -5.62
C GLY A 401 -17.63 -3.19 -5.86
N SER A 402 -17.69 -2.37 -4.83
CA SER A 402 -18.07 -0.94 -4.88
C SER A 402 -16.86 0.00 -4.79
N SER A 403 -15.76 -0.31 -5.50
CA SER A 403 -14.52 0.48 -5.48
C SER A 403 -14.72 1.94 -5.94
N LEU A 404 -15.65 2.20 -6.85
CA LEU A 404 -15.96 3.55 -7.29
C LEU A 404 -16.44 4.44 -6.14
N LEU A 405 -17.24 3.89 -5.21
CA LEU A 405 -17.73 4.65 -4.05
C LEU A 405 -16.56 5.13 -3.18
N SER A 406 -15.62 4.23 -2.84
CA SER A 406 -14.45 4.61 -2.04
C SER A 406 -13.61 5.67 -2.72
N SER A 407 -13.38 5.55 -4.04
CA SER A 407 -12.58 6.50 -4.80
C SER A 407 -13.24 7.89 -4.88
N VAL A 408 -14.55 7.95 -5.06
CA VAL A 408 -15.30 9.22 -5.07
C VAL A 408 -15.26 9.90 -3.70
N LEU A 409 -15.43 9.13 -2.61
CA LEU A 409 -15.38 9.67 -1.25
C LEU A 409 -13.98 10.23 -0.91
N ASN A 410 -12.92 9.53 -1.32
CA ASN A 410 -11.55 9.98 -1.15
C ASN A 410 -11.27 11.26 -1.97
N PHE A 411 -11.74 11.31 -3.23
CA PHE A 411 -11.62 12.50 -4.06
C PHE A 411 -12.29 13.72 -3.42
N VAL A 412 -13.56 13.60 -3.04
CA VAL A 412 -14.33 14.70 -2.44
C VAL A 412 -13.68 15.18 -1.15
N SER A 413 -13.22 14.28 -0.30
CA SER A 413 -12.55 14.63 0.95
C SER A 413 -11.23 15.35 0.69
N MET A 414 -10.37 14.80 -0.15
CA MET A 414 -9.02 15.31 -0.37
C MET A 414 -9.03 16.67 -1.07
N TRP A 415 -9.78 16.80 -2.18
CA TRP A 415 -9.82 18.03 -2.96
C TRP A 415 -10.82 19.05 -2.41
N GLY A 416 -11.99 18.58 -1.95
CA GLY A 416 -13.04 19.47 -1.43
C GLY A 416 -12.73 20.02 -0.04
N VAL A 417 -12.13 19.23 0.83
CA VAL A 417 -11.89 19.62 2.23
C VAL A 417 -10.42 19.93 2.49
N ARG A 418 -9.51 18.98 2.23
CA ARG A 418 -8.09 19.13 2.61
C ARG A 418 -7.41 20.28 1.88
N ILE A 419 -7.49 20.33 0.55
CA ILE A 419 -6.82 21.37 -0.24
C ILE A 419 -7.43 22.74 0.09
N THR A 420 -8.76 22.84 0.16
CA THR A 420 -9.46 24.09 0.50
C THR A 420 -9.06 24.61 1.88
N LEU A 421 -9.07 23.75 2.90
CA LEU A 421 -8.66 24.14 4.26
C LEU A 421 -7.17 24.46 4.34
N THR A 422 -6.32 23.74 3.61
CA THR A 422 -4.88 24.03 3.56
C THR A 422 -4.63 25.42 3.01
N LEU A 423 -5.28 25.82 1.91
CA LEU A 423 -5.18 27.16 1.33
C LEU A 423 -5.66 28.25 2.30
N LEU A 424 -6.67 27.99 3.11
CA LEU A 424 -7.21 28.94 4.07
C LEU A 424 -6.36 29.05 5.35
N LEU A 425 -5.82 27.93 5.85
CA LEU A 425 -5.17 27.89 7.18
C LEU A 425 -3.66 28.13 7.11
N VAL A 426 -3.00 27.76 6.03
CA VAL A 426 -1.53 27.92 5.90
C VAL A 426 -1.07 29.40 5.98
N PRO A 427 -1.78 30.37 5.36
CA PRO A 427 -1.38 31.77 5.49
C PRO A 427 -1.39 32.31 6.92
N HIS A 428 -2.24 31.75 7.79
CA HIS A 428 -2.39 32.23 9.18
C HIS A 428 -1.54 31.43 10.18
N TRP A 429 -1.40 30.11 9.97
CA TRP A 429 -0.79 29.21 10.95
C TRP A 429 0.41 28.41 10.39
N GLY A 430 0.88 28.75 9.18
CA GLY A 430 2.01 28.09 8.56
C GLY A 430 1.83 26.58 8.45
N LEU A 431 2.88 25.80 8.74
CA LEU A 431 2.83 24.33 8.65
C LEU A 431 1.79 23.72 9.59
N ARG A 432 1.57 24.30 10.78
CA ARG A 432 0.50 23.83 11.69
C ARG A 432 -0.86 23.92 11.04
N GLY A 433 -1.12 24.96 10.25
CA GLY A 433 -2.37 25.13 9.50
C GLY A 433 -2.62 24.01 8.49
N ALA A 434 -1.57 23.57 7.78
CA ALA A 434 -1.66 22.43 6.84
C ALA A 434 -2.02 21.13 7.57
N TRP A 435 -1.43 20.88 8.74
CA TRP A 435 -1.69 19.65 9.51
C TRP A 435 -3.02 19.68 10.26
N ILE A 436 -3.50 20.85 10.67
CA ILE A 436 -4.88 21.03 11.17
C ILE A 436 -5.88 20.74 10.05
N ALA A 437 -5.65 21.27 8.84
CA ALA A 437 -6.47 20.97 7.67
C ALA A 437 -6.52 19.47 7.38
N MET A 438 -5.39 18.80 7.48
CA MET A 438 -5.27 17.35 7.35
C MET A 438 -6.06 16.61 8.43
N CYS A 439 -5.92 17.00 9.70
CA CYS A 439 -6.64 16.39 10.82
C CYS A 439 -8.16 16.51 10.62
N ILE A 440 -8.66 17.70 10.28
CA ILE A 440 -10.09 17.94 10.03
C ILE A 440 -10.57 17.07 8.85
N GLU A 441 -9.79 17.02 7.78
CA GLU A 441 -10.13 16.24 6.59
C GLU A 441 -10.18 14.75 6.89
N LEU A 442 -9.21 14.19 7.62
CA LEU A 442 -9.19 12.78 8.00
C LEU A 442 -10.38 12.42 8.90
N CYS A 443 -10.76 13.32 9.83
CA CYS A 443 -11.97 13.17 10.64
C CYS A 443 -13.24 13.20 9.77
N PHE A 444 -13.32 14.15 8.83
CA PHE A 444 -14.45 14.24 7.90
C PHE A 444 -14.54 12.99 7.02
N ARG A 445 -13.41 12.55 6.44
CA ARG A 445 -13.33 11.35 5.60
C ARG A 445 -13.79 10.13 6.36
N GLY A 446 -13.24 9.88 7.56
CA GLY A 446 -13.64 8.75 8.40
C GLY A 446 -15.12 8.74 8.71
N SER A 447 -15.68 9.89 9.12
CA SER A 447 -17.10 10.04 9.40
C SER A 447 -17.97 9.81 8.16
N LEU A 448 -17.53 10.30 7.01
CA LEU A 448 -18.22 10.10 5.74
C LEU A 448 -18.24 8.62 5.34
N PHE A 449 -17.12 7.91 5.47
CA PHE A 449 -17.05 6.47 5.20
C PHE A 449 -17.92 5.66 6.15
N LEU A 450 -17.93 5.97 7.45
CA LEU A 450 -18.81 5.34 8.44
C LEU A 450 -20.29 5.59 8.14
N PHE A 451 -20.65 6.80 7.72
CA PHE A 451 -22.01 7.12 7.30
C PHE A 451 -22.48 6.27 6.12
N PHE A 452 -21.63 6.11 5.07
CA PHE A 452 -21.96 5.27 3.94
C PHE A 452 -21.96 3.77 4.29
N LEU A 453 -21.09 3.33 5.22
CA LEU A 453 -21.12 1.98 5.76
C LEU A 453 -22.46 1.70 6.44
N TRP A 454 -22.92 2.62 7.29
CA TRP A 454 -24.21 2.52 7.99
C TRP A 454 -25.40 2.51 7.03
N ARG A 455 -25.38 3.38 5.99
CA ARG A 455 -26.44 3.48 4.99
C ARG A 455 -26.55 2.25 4.08
N LYS A 456 -25.59 1.34 4.11
CA LYS A 456 -25.55 0.08 3.31
C LYS A 456 -25.67 0.25 1.78
N ARG A 457 -25.49 1.46 1.24
CA ARG A 457 -25.56 1.75 -0.21
C ARG A 457 -24.42 1.10 -1.03
N TRP A 458 -23.42 0.58 -0.36
CA TRP A 458 -22.27 -0.12 -0.93
C TRP A 458 -22.54 -1.60 -1.21
N LEU A 459 -23.63 -2.17 -0.67
CA LEU A 459 -24.01 -3.56 -0.89
C LEU A 459 -24.36 -3.78 -2.37
N PRO A 460 -23.95 -4.92 -2.97
CA PRO A 460 -24.38 -5.31 -4.31
C PRO A 460 -25.90 -5.43 -4.38
N ARG A 461 -26.49 -5.04 -5.52
CA ARG A 461 -27.94 -5.11 -5.72
C ARG A 461 -28.52 -6.52 -5.54
N GLU A 462 -27.72 -7.54 -5.81
CA GLU A 462 -28.09 -8.95 -5.62
C GLU A 462 -28.24 -9.34 -4.13
N LEU A 463 -27.73 -8.52 -3.21
CA LEU A 463 -27.79 -8.71 -1.77
C LEU A 463 -28.74 -7.70 -1.07
N VAL A 464 -29.27 -6.73 -1.78
CA VAL A 464 -30.24 -5.77 -1.24
C VAL A 464 -31.64 -6.37 -1.33
#